data_c5e231a8be992cc11e44a0b46943f2d9
#
_entry.id   c5e231a8be992cc11e44a0b46943f2d9
#
_cell.length_a   1.000
_cell.length_b   1.000
_cell.length_c   1.000
_cell.angle_alpha   90.00
_cell.angle_beta   90.00
_cell.angle_gamma   90.00
#
_symmetry.space_group_name_H-M   'P 1'
#
loop_
_entity.id
_entity.type
_entity.pdbx_description
1 polymer ?
#
loop_
_entity_poly.entity_id
_entity_poly.type
_entity_poly.pdbx_seq_one_letter_code
_entity_poly.pdbx_strand_id
1 'polypeptide(L)'
;VSGLQTGGSKWQDPVKVESFVAENTVPMVAVQAEILVVDGKRVTAVRVPKASGITATRDGKVLKRRLTVKKEPENIPLYPYEYSSRLSDLKRLDFTATVLPGSRYEDLDPLERIRLRRIIRENRGHSQLLELDDEDLDTALGLAVRDDSGMLRPTVCGLLLIGRKDRLQELVPTATAVFQVLNGTDVLLNDDLNLPILSCFEEMLSRFRARNTEAEINIGMSRIAIPDFSEEAFDEALVNAFCHRDYARLGRVSVRMSDEGLQITSPGGFISGVTLDNLLTVEPQGRNPRLADVLKRLGLAKRTGRGVDKIYSGAILYGRPWPDYSESTSDYVRVSLLRTKADVDFYRMVTRLQNEKGGKLSLLQLLILSALQCSRRLSGEQLCEQTRFPEAKVKQQIENLIEDGVIERVGTANRPEFILSRRVYITEGRIHAYARQIPKTDLSALVVDFVHEKGEVSRAEVSELLRLPPQRTYLLLKKMIEAGILQAIGGNRNRRYVLSAETRTK
;
A
#
# COMPACT_ATOMS: atom_id res chain seq x y z
N VAL A 1 12.22 4.63 20.67
CA VAL A 1 12.39 4.05 22.02
C VAL A 1 11.64 4.94 23.01
N SER A 2 10.41 4.59 23.33
CA SER A 2 9.67 5.22 24.43
C SER A 2 9.88 4.36 25.68
N GLY A 3 10.85 4.71 26.52
CA GLY A 3 11.06 4.10 27.82
C GLY A 3 10.73 5.06 28.94
N LEU A 4 10.04 4.61 30.00
CA LEU A 4 9.90 5.37 31.23
C LEU A 4 11.30 5.66 31.78
N GLN A 5 11.63 6.93 31.95
CA GLN A 5 12.85 7.37 32.64
C GLN A 5 12.72 7.11 34.15
N THR A 6 13.23 5.99 34.63
CA THR A 6 13.34 5.73 36.06
C THR A 6 14.74 6.12 36.52
N GLY A 7 14.90 7.30 37.13
CA GLY A 7 16.17 7.69 37.78
C GLY A 7 16.48 6.78 38.98
N GLY A 8 17.74 6.33 39.13
CA GLY A 8 18.19 5.56 40.30
C GLY A 8 18.26 4.04 40.13
N SER A 9 18.42 3.54 38.90
CA SER A 9 18.62 2.11 38.65
C SER A 9 19.93 1.59 39.22
N LYS A 10 19.91 0.36 39.76
CA LYS A 10 21.11 -0.41 40.16
C LYS A 10 22.05 -0.73 39.00
N TRP A 11 21.61 -0.48 37.76
CA TRP A 11 22.25 -0.82 36.49
C TRP A 11 22.90 0.41 35.83
N GLN A 12 23.76 1.10 36.58
CA GLN A 12 24.48 2.29 36.06
C GLN A 12 25.78 1.93 35.33
N ASP A 13 26.25 0.70 35.47
CA ASP A 13 27.48 0.21 34.85
C ASP A 13 27.11 -0.57 33.55
N PRO A 14 27.43 -0.08 32.34
CA PRO A 14 27.15 -0.76 31.09
C PRO A 14 27.68 -2.18 31.02
N VAL A 15 28.91 -2.43 31.51
CA VAL A 15 29.55 -3.74 31.47
C VAL A 15 28.77 -4.76 32.32
N LYS A 16 28.24 -4.34 33.47
CA LYS A 16 27.40 -5.23 34.30
C LYS A 16 26.07 -5.57 33.61
N VAL A 17 25.48 -4.63 32.85
CA VAL A 17 24.28 -4.88 32.10
C VAL A 17 24.53 -5.89 30.97
N GLU A 18 25.61 -5.72 30.22
CA GLU A 18 26.04 -6.63 29.17
C GLU A 18 26.29 -8.05 29.70
N SER A 19 27.07 -8.19 30.77
CA SER A 19 27.35 -9.47 31.42
C SER A 19 26.05 -10.13 31.92
N PHE A 20 25.19 -9.36 32.60
CA PHE A 20 23.92 -9.87 33.09
C PHE A 20 23.05 -10.45 31.99
N VAL A 21 22.90 -9.74 30.85
CA VAL A 21 22.12 -10.23 29.73
C VAL A 21 22.74 -11.51 29.14
N ALA A 22 24.05 -11.51 28.93
CA ALA A 22 24.79 -12.66 28.40
C ALA A 22 24.63 -13.91 29.26
N GLU A 23 24.76 -13.77 30.60
CA GLU A 23 24.68 -14.89 31.56
C GLU A 23 23.24 -15.43 31.75
N ASN A 24 22.22 -14.60 31.48
CA ASN A 24 20.82 -14.95 31.74
C ASN A 24 20.03 -15.27 30.45
N THR A 25 20.68 -15.43 29.30
CA THR A 25 20.06 -15.79 28.03
C THR A 25 20.67 -17.04 27.39
N VAL A 26 19.83 -17.89 26.82
CA VAL A 26 20.23 -19.13 26.13
C VAL A 26 19.51 -19.19 24.76
N PRO A 27 20.22 -19.22 23.60
CA PRO A 27 21.65 -18.95 23.51
C PRO A 27 22.00 -17.53 24.02
N MET A 28 23.26 -17.36 24.39
CA MET A 28 23.77 -16.07 24.88
C MET A 28 23.49 -14.94 23.88
N VAL A 29 22.93 -13.84 24.38
CA VAL A 29 22.69 -12.62 23.59
C VAL A 29 23.72 -11.56 23.96
N ALA A 30 24.61 -11.22 23.03
CA ALA A 30 25.54 -10.11 23.20
C ALA A 30 24.79 -8.80 22.93
N VAL A 31 24.68 -7.94 23.93
CA VAL A 31 24.12 -6.59 23.84
C VAL A 31 25.22 -5.55 23.98
N GLN A 32 24.95 -4.33 23.55
CA GLN A 32 25.81 -3.16 23.76
C GLN A 32 25.08 -2.19 24.65
N ALA A 33 25.69 -1.82 25.75
CA ALA A 33 25.14 -0.86 26.70
C ALA A 33 26.00 0.41 26.77
N GLU A 34 25.37 1.57 26.81
CA GLU A 34 26.02 2.87 26.89
C GLU A 34 25.22 3.81 27.79
N ILE A 35 25.92 4.79 28.39
CA ILE A 35 25.28 5.82 29.21
C ILE A 35 25.02 7.04 28.32
N LEU A 36 23.76 7.41 28.19
CA LEU A 36 23.32 8.64 27.53
C LEU A 36 22.82 9.65 28.56
N VAL A 37 22.91 10.92 28.23
CA VAL A 37 22.28 12.00 29.00
C VAL A 37 21.09 12.51 28.24
N VAL A 38 19.89 12.29 28.77
CA VAL A 38 18.62 12.72 28.17
C VAL A 38 17.92 13.63 29.19
N ASP A 39 17.61 14.85 28.80
CA ASP A 39 16.99 15.87 29.67
C ASP A 39 17.73 16.05 31.02
N GLY A 40 19.06 16.05 31.00
CA GLY A 40 19.91 16.20 32.18
C GLY A 40 19.97 14.96 33.09
N LYS A 41 19.33 13.84 32.72
CA LYS A 41 19.34 12.59 33.47
C LYS A 41 20.21 11.54 32.77
N ARG A 42 20.99 10.79 33.57
CA ARG A 42 21.77 9.65 33.04
C ARG A 42 20.85 8.46 32.83
N VAL A 43 20.82 7.94 31.59
CA VAL A 43 20.03 6.78 31.17
C VAL A 43 20.97 5.73 30.57
N THR A 44 20.82 4.48 30.98
CA THR A 44 21.56 3.37 30.36
C THR A 44 20.76 2.91 29.13
N ALA A 45 21.28 3.15 27.93
CA ALA A 45 20.73 2.64 26.69
C ALA A 45 21.32 1.26 26.38
N VAL A 46 20.47 0.29 26.07
CA VAL A 46 20.90 -1.06 25.73
C VAL A 46 20.47 -1.36 24.28
N ARG A 47 21.44 -1.56 23.41
CA ARG A 47 21.23 -1.98 22.02
C ARG A 47 21.20 -3.51 21.98
N VAL A 48 20.03 -4.06 21.69
CA VAL A 48 19.82 -5.51 21.53
C VAL A 48 19.89 -5.85 20.04
N PRO A 49 20.72 -6.80 19.60
CA PRO A 49 20.79 -7.22 18.21
C PRO A 49 19.49 -7.90 17.81
N LYS A 50 19.19 -7.88 16.51
CA LYS A 50 18.03 -8.61 15.97
C LYS A 50 18.20 -10.10 16.25
N ALA A 51 17.19 -10.73 16.85
CA ALA A 51 17.21 -12.16 17.15
C ALA A 51 17.38 -12.99 15.86
N SER A 52 18.32 -13.91 15.89
CA SER A 52 18.56 -14.90 14.83
C SER A 52 17.90 -16.25 15.11
N GLY A 53 17.33 -16.45 16.29
CA GLY A 53 16.69 -17.66 16.75
C GLY A 53 15.77 -17.41 17.94
N ILE A 54 15.21 -18.47 18.47
CA ILE A 54 14.43 -18.42 19.72
C ILE A 54 15.43 -18.38 20.87
N THR A 55 15.25 -17.41 21.76
CA THR A 55 16.09 -17.23 22.96
C THR A 55 15.23 -17.49 24.20
N ALA A 56 15.77 -18.28 25.11
CA ALA A 56 15.19 -18.52 26.43
C ALA A 56 15.95 -17.75 27.52
N THR A 57 15.32 -17.55 28.64
CA THR A 57 16.02 -17.18 29.88
C THR A 57 16.82 -18.37 30.42
N ARG A 58 17.78 -18.16 31.30
CA ARG A 58 18.59 -19.23 31.91
C ARG A 58 17.76 -20.33 32.58
N ASP A 59 16.57 -19.98 33.11
CA ASP A 59 15.60 -20.89 33.70
C ASP A 59 14.66 -21.56 32.66
N GLY A 60 14.98 -21.45 31.38
CA GLY A 60 14.29 -22.13 30.29
C GLY A 60 12.99 -21.46 29.81
N LYS A 61 12.64 -20.28 30.30
CA LYS A 61 11.43 -19.58 29.86
C LYS A 61 11.68 -18.87 28.53
N VAL A 62 10.85 -19.16 27.54
CA VAL A 62 10.80 -18.40 26.28
C VAL A 62 9.65 -17.42 26.39
N LEU A 63 9.95 -16.13 26.25
CA LEU A 63 8.96 -15.06 26.41
C LEU A 63 8.79 -14.29 25.12
N LYS A 64 7.56 -13.82 24.89
CA LYS A 64 7.21 -12.84 23.86
C LYS A 64 6.58 -11.61 24.49
N ARG A 65 6.77 -10.46 23.85
CA ARG A 65 6.17 -9.20 24.28
C ARG A 65 4.84 -9.00 23.57
N ARG A 66 3.79 -8.62 24.29
CA ARG A 66 2.53 -8.15 23.75
C ARG A 66 2.13 -6.83 24.39
N LEU A 67 1.17 -6.13 23.77
CA LEU A 67 0.51 -4.99 24.38
C LEU A 67 -0.78 -5.46 25.05
N THR A 68 -1.03 -5.00 26.27
CA THR A 68 -2.32 -5.17 26.94
C THR A 68 -3.40 -4.31 26.28
N VAL A 69 -4.66 -4.49 26.68
CA VAL A 69 -5.78 -3.63 26.26
C VAL A 69 -5.52 -2.15 26.56
N LYS A 70 -4.75 -1.86 27.62
CA LYS A 70 -4.33 -0.50 28.02
C LYS A 70 -3.10 0.00 27.24
N LYS A 71 -2.66 -0.73 26.21
CA LYS A 71 -1.44 -0.45 25.43
C LYS A 71 -0.13 -0.50 26.26
N GLU A 72 -0.15 -1.13 27.41
CA GLU A 72 1.05 -1.37 28.22
C GLU A 72 1.76 -2.63 27.73
N PRO A 73 3.10 -2.63 27.66
CA PRO A 73 3.85 -3.82 27.25
C PRO A 73 3.90 -4.88 28.35
N GLU A 74 3.56 -6.11 28.00
CA GLU A 74 3.57 -7.28 28.87
C GLU A 74 4.42 -8.40 28.27
N ASN A 75 5.16 -9.12 29.10
CA ASN A 75 5.90 -10.32 28.71
C ASN A 75 5.08 -11.56 29.08
N ILE A 76 4.75 -12.38 28.08
CA ILE A 76 4.03 -13.62 28.27
C ILE A 76 4.83 -14.80 27.71
N PRO A 77 4.58 -16.05 28.15
CA PRO A 77 5.22 -17.22 27.59
C PRO A 77 4.98 -17.33 26.08
N LEU A 78 6.01 -17.73 25.33
CA LEU A 78 5.85 -18.25 23.98
C LEU A 78 5.54 -19.73 24.10
N TYR A 79 4.36 -20.14 23.70
CA TYR A 79 3.92 -21.53 23.85
C TYR A 79 4.48 -22.41 22.72
N PRO A 80 4.64 -23.75 22.95
CA PRO A 80 5.24 -24.67 21.96
C PRO A 80 4.57 -24.62 20.57
N TYR A 81 3.25 -24.46 20.50
CA TYR A 81 2.52 -24.36 19.21
C TYR A 81 2.87 -23.11 18.41
N GLU A 82 3.44 -22.08 19.04
CA GLU A 82 3.85 -20.83 18.39
C GLU A 82 5.30 -20.88 17.87
N TYR A 83 6.05 -21.94 18.18
CA TYR A 83 7.45 -22.03 17.80
C TYR A 83 7.63 -22.09 16.28
N SER A 84 6.79 -22.84 15.57
CA SER A 84 6.83 -22.92 14.11
C SER A 84 6.60 -21.55 13.47
N SER A 85 5.59 -20.81 13.93
CA SER A 85 5.33 -19.43 13.50
C SER A 85 6.53 -18.53 13.78
N ARG A 86 7.12 -18.63 14.97
CA ARG A 86 8.28 -17.81 15.34
C ARG A 86 9.51 -18.14 14.51
N LEU A 87 9.77 -19.40 14.22
CA LEU A 87 10.87 -19.82 13.36
C LEU A 87 10.69 -19.37 11.92
N SER A 88 9.46 -19.39 11.41
CA SER A 88 9.13 -18.84 10.10
C SER A 88 9.34 -17.32 10.05
N ASP A 89 8.92 -16.56 11.07
CA ASP A 89 9.17 -15.12 11.18
C ASP A 89 10.67 -14.79 11.20
N LEU A 90 11.47 -15.66 11.80
CA LEU A 90 12.93 -15.54 11.85
C LEU A 90 13.62 -16.09 10.59
N LYS A 91 12.87 -16.56 9.59
CA LYS A 91 13.36 -17.18 8.35
C LYS A 91 14.24 -18.42 8.59
N ARG A 92 14.00 -19.15 9.68
CA ARG A 92 14.69 -20.41 10.03
C ARG A 92 13.90 -21.63 9.61
N LEU A 93 12.61 -21.47 9.33
CA LEU A 93 11.73 -22.53 8.85
C LEU A 93 10.86 -21.97 7.73
N ASP A 94 10.84 -22.65 6.59
CA ASP A 94 9.78 -22.49 5.59
C ASP A 94 8.80 -23.65 5.78
N PHE A 95 7.70 -23.39 6.46
CA PHE A 95 6.67 -24.40 6.71
C PHE A 95 6.13 -24.99 5.40
N THR A 96 6.02 -24.17 4.35
CA THR A 96 5.50 -24.63 3.06
C THR A 96 6.46 -25.54 2.30
N ALA A 97 7.75 -25.57 2.64
CA ALA A 97 8.72 -26.47 2.06
C ALA A 97 8.81 -27.84 2.78
N THR A 98 8.10 -28.00 3.91
CA THR A 98 8.15 -29.26 4.69
C THR A 98 7.23 -30.32 4.10
N VAL A 99 7.56 -31.60 4.36
CA VAL A 99 6.71 -32.77 4.07
C VAL A 99 5.96 -33.12 5.35
N LEU A 100 4.66 -33.38 5.24
CA LEU A 100 3.85 -33.78 6.39
C LEU A 100 3.83 -35.32 6.53
N PRO A 101 3.90 -35.83 7.76
CA PRO A 101 3.73 -37.26 8.01
C PRO A 101 2.39 -37.78 7.45
N GLY A 102 2.43 -38.94 6.81
CA GLY A 102 1.24 -39.55 6.22
C GLY A 102 0.80 -39.01 4.87
N SER A 103 1.50 -37.97 4.34
CA SER A 103 1.25 -37.50 2.97
C SER A 103 1.82 -38.47 1.92
N ARG A 104 1.10 -38.59 0.80
CA ARG A 104 1.47 -39.42 -0.35
C ARG A 104 1.40 -38.62 -1.63
N TYR A 105 2.16 -38.99 -2.65
CA TYR A 105 2.19 -38.27 -3.93
C TYR A 105 0.80 -38.22 -4.59
N GLU A 106 -0.02 -39.26 -4.41
CA GLU A 106 -1.41 -39.34 -4.89
C GLU A 106 -2.36 -38.36 -4.19
N ASP A 107 -1.91 -37.70 -3.12
CA ASP A 107 -2.66 -36.63 -2.45
C ASP A 107 -2.66 -35.33 -3.29
N LEU A 108 -1.80 -35.23 -4.33
CA LEU A 108 -1.86 -34.17 -5.32
C LEU A 108 -2.92 -34.49 -6.38
N ASP A 109 -3.77 -33.50 -6.70
CA ASP A 109 -4.88 -33.67 -7.63
C ASP A 109 -4.44 -33.43 -9.09
N PRO A 110 -4.60 -34.41 -10.00
CA PRO A 110 -4.29 -34.22 -11.42
C PRO A 110 -5.09 -33.08 -12.07
N LEU A 111 -6.32 -32.81 -11.63
CA LEU A 111 -7.14 -31.72 -12.16
C LEU A 111 -6.58 -30.36 -11.74
N GLU A 112 -6.13 -30.22 -10.52
CA GLU A 112 -5.47 -29.00 -10.04
C GLU A 112 -4.12 -28.79 -10.75
N ARG A 113 -3.40 -29.85 -11.13
CA ARG A 113 -2.19 -29.76 -11.94
C ARG A 113 -2.47 -29.30 -13.37
N ILE A 114 -3.58 -29.74 -13.97
CA ILE A 114 -4.06 -29.21 -15.25
C ILE A 114 -4.37 -27.71 -15.13
N ARG A 115 -5.03 -27.28 -14.04
CA ARG A 115 -5.28 -25.88 -13.72
C ARG A 115 -3.98 -25.09 -13.59
N LEU A 116 -3.02 -25.61 -12.87
CA LEU A 116 -1.69 -25.03 -12.71
C LEU A 116 -1.03 -24.76 -14.08
N ARG A 117 -1.02 -25.74 -14.97
CA ARG A 117 -0.48 -25.59 -16.33
C ARG A 117 -1.25 -24.53 -17.14
N ARG A 118 -2.58 -24.46 -17.01
CA ARG A 118 -3.40 -23.41 -17.64
C ARG A 118 -3.01 -22.04 -17.11
N ILE A 119 -2.89 -21.86 -15.81
CA ILE A 119 -2.50 -20.59 -15.16
C ILE A 119 -1.12 -20.12 -15.68
N ILE A 120 -0.14 -21.01 -15.81
CA ILE A 120 1.18 -20.67 -16.39
C ILE A 120 1.02 -20.07 -17.80
N ARG A 121 0.16 -20.65 -18.65
CA ARG A 121 -0.07 -20.15 -20.02
C ARG A 121 -0.73 -18.78 -20.01
N GLU A 122 -1.80 -18.62 -19.24
CA GLU A 122 -2.64 -17.39 -19.23
C GLU A 122 -1.89 -16.21 -18.61
N ASN A 123 -1.10 -16.44 -17.55
CA ASN A 123 -0.37 -15.38 -16.83
C ASN A 123 1.06 -15.16 -17.33
N ARG A 124 1.46 -15.76 -18.45
CA ARG A 124 2.84 -15.69 -18.99
C ARG A 124 3.88 -16.07 -17.94
N GLY A 125 3.61 -17.13 -17.20
CA GLY A 125 4.54 -17.74 -16.26
C GLY A 125 5.79 -18.30 -16.96
N HIS A 126 6.58 -19.08 -16.27
CA HIS A 126 7.78 -19.71 -16.85
C HIS A 126 7.38 -20.82 -17.82
N SER A 127 7.34 -20.53 -19.12
CA SER A 127 6.87 -21.44 -20.17
C SER A 127 7.62 -22.77 -20.24
N GLN A 128 8.89 -22.79 -19.88
CA GLN A 128 9.71 -24.01 -19.80
C GLN A 128 9.13 -25.10 -18.87
N LEU A 129 8.35 -24.69 -17.87
CA LEU A 129 7.66 -25.61 -16.96
C LEU A 129 6.57 -26.41 -17.66
N LEU A 130 6.04 -25.94 -18.80
CA LEU A 130 5.00 -26.63 -19.54
C LEU A 130 5.51 -27.83 -20.35
N GLU A 131 6.82 -27.89 -20.56
CA GLU A 131 7.51 -28.97 -21.29
C GLU A 131 7.82 -30.19 -20.41
N LEU A 132 7.74 -29.99 -19.07
CA LEU A 132 8.04 -31.05 -18.09
C LEU A 132 6.84 -32.00 -17.96
N ASP A 133 7.13 -33.27 -17.67
CA ASP A 133 6.08 -34.18 -17.19
C ASP A 133 5.57 -33.80 -15.79
N ASP A 134 4.67 -34.57 -15.22
CA ASP A 134 4.03 -34.20 -13.96
C ASP A 134 4.98 -34.30 -12.75
N GLU A 135 5.82 -35.36 -12.70
CA GLU A 135 6.78 -35.54 -11.60
C GLU A 135 7.89 -34.51 -11.65
N ASP A 136 8.41 -34.24 -12.84
CA ASP A 136 9.45 -33.23 -13.06
C ASP A 136 8.93 -31.83 -12.81
N LEU A 137 7.68 -31.51 -13.20
CA LEU A 137 7.04 -30.25 -12.92
C LEU A 137 6.88 -30.03 -11.41
N ASP A 138 6.34 -31.03 -10.72
CA ASP A 138 6.09 -30.94 -9.27
C ASP A 138 7.41 -30.81 -8.50
N THR A 139 8.46 -31.54 -8.92
CA THR A 139 9.79 -31.46 -8.33
C THR A 139 10.45 -30.10 -8.64
N ALA A 140 10.40 -29.64 -9.88
CA ALA A 140 10.97 -28.37 -10.30
C ALA A 140 10.33 -27.16 -9.60
N LEU A 141 9.03 -27.24 -9.30
CA LEU A 141 8.31 -26.25 -8.50
C LEU A 141 8.46 -26.46 -6.98
N GLY A 142 9.01 -27.62 -6.56
CA GLY A 142 9.11 -28.01 -5.15
C GLY A 142 7.75 -28.28 -4.51
N LEU A 143 6.76 -28.71 -5.31
CA LEU A 143 5.46 -29.19 -4.83
C LEU A 143 5.60 -30.62 -4.27
N ALA A 144 6.58 -31.37 -4.75
CA ALA A 144 6.99 -32.65 -4.22
C ALA A 144 8.51 -32.72 -4.09
N VAL A 145 8.99 -33.56 -3.20
CA VAL A 145 10.42 -33.87 -3.00
C VAL A 145 10.60 -35.38 -2.86
N ARG A 146 11.76 -35.88 -3.26
CA ARG A 146 12.10 -37.29 -3.04
C ARG A 146 12.59 -37.48 -1.61
N ASP A 147 12.02 -38.47 -0.91
CA ASP A 147 12.47 -38.84 0.43
C ASP A 147 13.74 -39.74 0.34
N ASP A 148 14.27 -40.13 1.50
CA ASP A 148 15.48 -40.96 1.59
C ASP A 148 15.33 -42.33 0.89
N SER A 149 14.10 -42.81 0.68
CA SER A 149 13.79 -44.03 -0.07
C SER A 149 13.65 -43.82 -1.58
N GLY A 150 13.77 -42.56 -2.04
CA GLY A 150 13.59 -42.14 -3.43
C GLY A 150 12.12 -41.93 -3.84
N MET A 151 11.16 -42.12 -2.93
CA MET A 151 9.75 -41.92 -3.22
C MET A 151 9.39 -40.42 -3.20
N LEU A 152 8.52 -39.99 -4.11
CA LEU A 152 7.99 -38.66 -4.13
C LEU A 152 7.01 -38.43 -2.97
N ARG A 153 7.21 -37.32 -2.24
CA ARG A 153 6.35 -36.88 -1.17
C ARG A 153 5.92 -35.43 -1.42
N PRO A 154 4.62 -35.11 -1.30
CA PRO A 154 4.18 -33.75 -1.46
C PRO A 154 4.68 -32.88 -0.32
N THR A 155 5.13 -31.69 -0.65
CA THR A 155 5.38 -30.64 0.35
C THR A 155 4.06 -29.99 0.77
N VAL A 156 4.06 -29.24 1.87
CA VAL A 156 2.91 -28.41 2.24
C VAL A 156 2.55 -27.46 1.09
N CYS A 157 3.53 -26.91 0.37
CA CYS A 157 3.28 -26.07 -0.80
C CYS A 157 2.50 -26.82 -1.89
N GLY A 158 2.87 -28.06 -2.18
CA GLY A 158 2.15 -28.90 -3.13
C GLY A 158 0.71 -29.15 -2.71
N LEU A 159 0.50 -29.55 -1.45
CA LEU A 159 -0.84 -29.76 -0.89
C LEU A 159 -1.68 -28.48 -0.92
N LEU A 160 -1.10 -27.33 -0.56
CA LEU A 160 -1.79 -26.05 -0.59
C LEU A 160 -2.21 -25.62 -1.99
N LEU A 161 -1.37 -25.83 -3.00
CA LEU A 161 -1.62 -25.36 -4.36
C LEU A 161 -2.48 -26.31 -5.19
N ILE A 162 -2.17 -27.62 -5.11
CA ILE A 162 -2.76 -28.65 -5.98
C ILE A 162 -3.17 -29.94 -5.22
N GLY A 163 -3.31 -29.87 -3.88
CA GLY A 163 -3.73 -31.04 -3.09
C GLY A 163 -5.19 -31.41 -3.32
N ARG A 164 -5.54 -32.69 -3.15
CA ARG A 164 -6.94 -33.13 -3.12
C ARG A 164 -7.63 -32.51 -1.93
N LYS A 165 -8.87 -32.05 -2.11
CA LYS A 165 -9.63 -31.29 -1.11
C LYS A 165 -9.74 -32.01 0.24
N ASP A 166 -10.07 -33.29 0.23
CA ASP A 166 -10.18 -34.15 1.42
C ASP A 166 -8.85 -34.25 2.17
N ARG A 167 -7.77 -34.50 1.43
CA ARG A 167 -6.44 -34.64 2.00
C ARG A 167 -5.87 -33.31 2.50
N LEU A 168 -6.16 -32.20 1.80
CA LEU A 168 -5.78 -30.87 2.24
C LEU A 168 -6.44 -30.54 3.60
N GLN A 169 -7.73 -30.85 3.75
CA GLN A 169 -8.46 -30.62 5.01
C GLN A 169 -7.93 -31.49 6.16
N GLU A 170 -7.51 -32.73 5.87
CA GLU A 170 -6.95 -33.62 6.87
C GLU A 170 -5.53 -33.20 7.29
N LEU A 171 -4.65 -32.94 6.31
CA LEU A 171 -3.23 -32.71 6.55
C LEU A 171 -2.91 -31.27 6.92
N VAL A 172 -3.67 -30.31 6.39
CA VAL A 172 -3.49 -28.85 6.65
C VAL A 172 -4.85 -28.22 6.98
N PRO A 173 -5.47 -28.57 8.11
CA PRO A 173 -6.84 -28.10 8.47
C PRO A 173 -6.93 -26.59 8.63
N THR A 174 -5.80 -25.91 8.76
CA THR A 174 -5.72 -24.45 8.81
C THR A 174 -5.84 -23.79 7.43
N ALA A 175 -5.66 -24.54 6.33
CA ALA A 175 -5.73 -24.04 4.96
C ALA A 175 -7.16 -23.75 4.52
N THR A 176 -7.81 -22.80 5.18
CA THR A 176 -9.21 -22.41 4.93
C THR A 176 -9.33 -20.97 4.51
N ALA A 177 -10.36 -20.68 3.70
CA ALA A 177 -10.69 -19.34 3.26
C ALA A 177 -12.20 -19.13 3.26
N VAL A 178 -12.65 -17.89 3.27
CA VAL A 178 -14.07 -17.51 3.26
C VAL A 178 -14.28 -16.26 2.42
N PHE A 179 -15.37 -16.26 1.65
CA PHE A 179 -15.85 -15.08 0.94
C PHE A 179 -17.22 -14.67 1.53
N GLN A 180 -17.31 -13.44 2.00
CA GLN A 180 -18.49 -12.90 2.65
C GLN A 180 -19.00 -11.65 1.94
N VAL A 181 -20.30 -11.50 1.87
CA VAL A 181 -20.98 -10.27 1.44
C VAL A 181 -21.93 -9.84 2.55
N LEU A 182 -21.79 -8.58 2.97
CA LEU A 182 -22.59 -7.98 4.03
C LEU A 182 -23.38 -6.79 3.50
N ASN A 183 -24.57 -6.60 4.06
CA ASN A 183 -25.33 -5.36 3.95
C ASN A 183 -25.64 -4.85 5.37
N GLY A 184 -24.92 -3.84 5.83
CA GLY A 184 -24.88 -3.46 7.23
C GLY A 184 -24.44 -4.65 8.10
N THR A 185 -25.32 -5.12 8.99
CA THR A 185 -25.09 -6.31 9.85
C THR A 185 -25.50 -7.62 9.20
N ASP A 186 -26.29 -7.58 8.13
CA ASP A 186 -26.86 -8.77 7.51
C ASP A 186 -25.83 -9.46 6.60
N VAL A 187 -25.74 -10.79 6.77
CA VAL A 187 -24.87 -11.63 5.94
C VAL A 187 -25.66 -12.11 4.72
N LEU A 188 -25.37 -11.52 3.55
CA LEU A 188 -26.00 -11.90 2.28
C LEU A 188 -25.38 -13.16 1.66
N LEU A 189 -24.09 -13.35 1.89
CA LEU A 189 -23.32 -14.50 1.40
C LEU A 189 -22.24 -14.85 2.42
N ASN A 190 -22.07 -16.17 2.67
CA ASN A 190 -20.97 -16.68 3.48
C ASN A 190 -20.53 -18.03 2.91
N ASP A 191 -19.58 -18.00 2.00
CA ASP A 191 -19.07 -19.18 1.31
C ASP A 191 -17.74 -19.62 1.90
N ASP A 192 -17.72 -20.77 2.51
CA ASP A 192 -16.49 -21.43 2.96
C ASP A 192 -15.78 -22.09 1.78
N LEU A 193 -14.58 -21.62 1.48
CA LEU A 193 -13.74 -22.08 0.37
C LEU A 193 -12.60 -22.94 0.91
N ASN A 194 -12.91 -24.21 1.22
CA ASN A 194 -11.91 -25.19 1.66
C ASN A 194 -11.36 -25.93 0.43
N LEU A 195 -10.64 -25.19 -0.39
CA LEU A 195 -10.13 -25.61 -1.69
C LEU A 195 -8.60 -25.36 -1.78
N PRO A 196 -7.90 -26.06 -2.65
CA PRO A 196 -6.53 -25.69 -3.00
C PRO A 196 -6.46 -24.22 -3.46
N ILE A 197 -5.33 -23.58 -3.23
CA ILE A 197 -5.17 -22.13 -3.43
C ILE A 197 -5.51 -21.71 -4.84
N LEU A 198 -5.13 -22.49 -5.87
CA LEU A 198 -5.42 -22.13 -7.26
C LEU A 198 -6.92 -22.10 -7.56
N SER A 199 -7.65 -23.12 -7.13
CA SER A 199 -9.12 -23.14 -7.20
C SER A 199 -9.74 -22.03 -6.36
N CYS A 200 -9.20 -21.80 -5.17
CA CYS A 200 -9.68 -20.76 -4.26
C CYS A 200 -9.54 -19.35 -4.88
N PHE A 201 -8.44 -19.07 -5.58
CA PHE A 201 -8.24 -17.81 -6.30
C PHE A 201 -9.29 -17.59 -7.39
N GLU A 202 -9.53 -18.58 -8.23
CA GLU A 202 -10.53 -18.50 -9.30
C GLU A 202 -11.94 -18.26 -8.73
N GLU A 203 -12.31 -19.00 -7.69
CA GLU A 203 -13.59 -18.86 -7.03
C GLU A 203 -13.78 -17.50 -6.35
N MET A 204 -12.75 -16.99 -5.67
CA MET A 204 -12.79 -15.66 -5.06
C MET A 204 -12.86 -14.55 -6.10
N LEU A 205 -12.09 -14.66 -7.18
CA LEU A 205 -12.11 -13.69 -8.28
C LEU A 205 -13.47 -13.68 -8.98
N SER A 206 -14.06 -14.85 -9.23
CA SER A 206 -15.41 -14.96 -9.80
C SER A 206 -16.47 -14.27 -8.95
N ARG A 207 -16.44 -14.49 -7.63
CA ARG A 207 -17.36 -13.85 -6.67
C ARG A 207 -17.13 -12.35 -6.55
N PHE A 208 -15.89 -11.93 -6.58
CA PHE A 208 -15.51 -10.51 -6.60
C PHE A 208 -16.06 -9.82 -7.84
N ARG A 209 -15.80 -10.35 -9.04
CA ARG A 209 -16.27 -9.80 -10.32
C ARG A 209 -17.79 -9.70 -10.38
N ALA A 210 -18.51 -10.69 -9.87
CA ALA A 210 -19.97 -10.69 -9.83
C ALA A 210 -20.56 -9.56 -8.95
N ARG A 211 -19.75 -8.91 -8.10
CA ARG A 211 -20.19 -7.88 -7.13
C ARG A 211 -19.43 -6.57 -7.24
N ASN A 212 -18.37 -6.54 -8.03
CA ASN A 212 -17.60 -5.34 -8.30
C ASN A 212 -18.32 -4.53 -9.37
N THR A 213 -19.18 -3.61 -8.94
CA THR A 213 -19.97 -2.78 -9.84
C THR A 213 -19.10 -1.72 -10.52
N GLU A 214 -19.53 -1.30 -11.71
CA GLU A 214 -18.85 -0.29 -12.48
C GLU A 214 -19.75 0.93 -12.66
N ALA A 215 -19.18 2.13 -12.48
CA ALA A 215 -19.85 3.38 -12.80
C ALA A 215 -19.37 3.90 -14.15
N GLU A 216 -20.29 4.11 -15.09
CA GLU A 216 -19.96 4.76 -16.35
C GLU A 216 -19.79 6.27 -16.17
N ILE A 217 -18.66 6.79 -16.61
CA ILE A 217 -18.37 8.22 -16.64
C ILE A 217 -18.03 8.67 -18.06
N ASN A 218 -18.44 9.89 -18.40
CA ASN A 218 -18.09 10.50 -19.68
C ASN A 218 -16.83 11.36 -19.53
N ILE A 219 -15.79 11.05 -20.30
CA ILE A 219 -14.59 11.88 -20.41
C ILE A 219 -14.46 12.35 -21.85
N GLY A 220 -14.87 13.60 -22.10
CA GLY A 220 -15.01 14.11 -23.46
C GLY A 220 -16.04 13.28 -24.24
N MET A 221 -15.60 12.70 -25.36
CA MET A 221 -16.44 11.83 -26.21
C MET A 221 -16.35 10.35 -25.83
N SER A 222 -15.52 9.98 -24.88
CA SER A 222 -15.32 8.59 -24.48
C SER A 222 -16.12 8.26 -23.22
N ARG A 223 -16.77 7.09 -23.22
CA ARG A 223 -17.34 6.48 -22.01
C ARG A 223 -16.30 5.55 -21.41
N ILE A 224 -16.06 5.70 -20.12
CA ILE A 224 -15.12 4.88 -19.37
C ILE A 224 -15.87 4.26 -18.20
N ALA A 225 -15.78 2.94 -18.05
CA ALA A 225 -16.27 2.23 -16.88
C ALA A 225 -15.20 2.29 -15.79
N ILE A 226 -15.57 2.78 -14.61
CA ILE A 226 -14.71 2.79 -13.43
C ILE A 226 -15.28 1.77 -12.45
N PRO A 227 -14.54 0.69 -12.14
CA PRO A 227 -14.99 -0.31 -11.19
C PRO A 227 -14.95 0.25 -9.74
N ASP A 228 -15.77 -0.31 -8.86
CA ASP A 228 -15.72 0.04 -7.43
C ASP A 228 -14.34 -0.25 -6.81
N PHE A 229 -13.72 -1.34 -7.22
CA PHE A 229 -12.37 -1.71 -6.81
C PHE A 229 -11.56 -2.16 -8.01
N SER A 230 -10.27 -1.83 -8.04
CA SER A 230 -9.35 -2.34 -9.07
C SER A 230 -9.19 -3.84 -8.92
N GLU A 231 -9.44 -4.60 -9.99
CA GLU A 231 -9.21 -6.05 -10.01
C GLU A 231 -7.72 -6.38 -9.78
N GLU A 232 -6.79 -5.61 -10.36
CA GLU A 232 -5.36 -5.80 -10.14
C GLU A 232 -4.97 -5.60 -8.66
N ALA A 233 -5.64 -4.68 -7.96
CA ALA A 233 -5.44 -4.47 -6.52
C ALA A 233 -6.02 -5.62 -5.69
N PHE A 234 -7.18 -6.15 -6.08
CA PHE A 234 -7.80 -7.31 -5.45
C PHE A 234 -6.93 -8.57 -5.59
N ASP A 235 -6.50 -8.87 -6.81
CA ASP A 235 -5.64 -10.03 -7.09
C ASP A 235 -4.36 -9.99 -6.27
N GLU A 236 -3.70 -8.85 -6.24
CA GLU A 236 -2.46 -8.68 -5.48
C GLU A 236 -2.69 -8.80 -3.96
N ALA A 237 -3.78 -8.21 -3.45
CA ALA A 237 -4.12 -8.33 -2.04
C ALA A 237 -4.46 -9.77 -1.64
N LEU A 238 -5.13 -10.51 -2.54
CA LEU A 238 -5.46 -11.92 -2.35
C LEU A 238 -4.19 -12.79 -2.36
N VAL A 239 -3.32 -12.61 -3.35
CA VAL A 239 -2.03 -13.32 -3.43
C VAL A 239 -1.21 -13.07 -2.17
N ASN A 240 -1.12 -11.80 -1.73
CA ASN A 240 -0.41 -11.45 -0.50
C ASN A 240 -1.04 -12.11 0.74
N ALA A 241 -2.36 -12.19 0.81
CA ALA A 241 -3.05 -12.83 1.93
C ALA A 241 -2.68 -14.31 2.08
N PHE A 242 -2.52 -15.06 0.97
CA PHE A 242 -2.11 -16.45 1.01
C PHE A 242 -0.59 -16.63 1.14
N CYS A 243 0.23 -15.81 0.47
CA CYS A 243 1.69 -15.86 0.57
C CYS A 243 2.20 -15.58 1.98
N HIS A 244 1.56 -14.65 2.69
CA HIS A 244 2.01 -14.20 4.01
C HIS A 244 1.24 -14.82 5.17
N ARG A 245 0.23 -15.66 4.87
CA ARG A 245 -0.54 -16.40 5.88
C ARG A 245 0.39 -17.23 6.78
N ASP A 246 0.09 -17.22 8.06
CA ASP A 246 0.69 -18.17 9.00
C ASP A 246 -0.14 -19.46 9.02
N TYR A 247 0.33 -20.49 8.30
CA TYR A 247 -0.34 -21.79 8.20
C TYR A 247 -0.28 -22.62 9.47
N ALA A 248 0.54 -22.25 10.46
CA ALA A 248 0.53 -22.88 11.77
C ALA A 248 -0.55 -22.31 12.70
N ARG A 249 -1.21 -21.20 12.32
CA ARG A 249 -2.26 -20.56 13.11
C ARG A 249 -3.65 -20.92 12.64
N LEU A 250 -4.56 -21.07 13.60
CA LEU A 250 -6.00 -21.15 13.33
C LEU A 250 -6.52 -19.84 12.73
N GLY A 251 -7.61 -19.92 12.01
CA GLY A 251 -8.23 -18.81 11.30
C GLY A 251 -8.25 -19.05 9.79
N ARG A 252 -8.91 -18.17 9.06
CA ARG A 252 -9.08 -18.28 7.59
C ARG A 252 -8.61 -17.02 6.90
N VAL A 253 -8.18 -17.16 5.65
CA VAL A 253 -8.12 -16.00 4.75
C VAL A 253 -9.55 -15.56 4.49
N SER A 254 -9.88 -14.33 4.78
CA SER A 254 -11.25 -13.80 4.67
C SER A 254 -11.27 -12.64 3.69
N VAL A 255 -12.14 -12.74 2.69
CA VAL A 255 -12.54 -11.63 1.81
C VAL A 255 -13.95 -11.22 2.21
N ARG A 256 -14.13 -9.97 2.57
CA ARG A 256 -15.41 -9.39 2.96
C ARG A 256 -15.73 -8.18 2.09
N MET A 257 -16.86 -8.24 1.41
CA MET A 257 -17.41 -7.10 0.66
C MET A 257 -18.65 -6.56 1.37
N SER A 258 -18.74 -5.24 1.49
CA SER A 258 -19.90 -4.55 2.07
C SER A 258 -20.15 -3.23 1.34
N ASP A 259 -21.19 -2.50 1.76
CA ASP A 259 -21.45 -1.15 1.26
C ASP A 259 -20.34 -0.17 1.66
N GLU A 260 -19.64 -0.42 2.76
CA GLU A 260 -18.51 0.39 3.23
C GLU A 260 -17.23 0.13 2.42
N GLY A 261 -17.02 -1.10 1.94
CA GLY A 261 -15.81 -1.43 1.22
C GLY A 261 -15.50 -2.90 1.07
N LEU A 262 -14.25 -3.15 0.72
CA LEU A 262 -13.64 -4.47 0.58
C LEU A 262 -12.57 -4.63 1.65
N GLN A 263 -12.64 -5.70 2.43
CA GLN A 263 -11.63 -6.09 3.41
C GLN A 263 -11.06 -7.46 3.08
N ILE A 264 -9.73 -7.58 3.14
CA ILE A 264 -9.04 -8.86 3.03
C ILE A 264 -8.20 -9.04 4.30
N THR A 265 -8.43 -10.17 4.98
CA THR A 265 -7.74 -10.48 6.25
C THR A 265 -7.02 -11.81 6.12
N SER A 266 -5.78 -11.87 6.59
CA SER A 266 -4.94 -13.07 6.60
C SER A 266 -4.44 -13.36 8.02
N PRO A 267 -4.53 -14.61 8.52
CA PRO A 267 -3.97 -15.01 9.81
C PRO A 267 -2.43 -14.85 9.87
N GLY A 268 -1.94 -14.37 11.00
CA GLY A 268 -0.54 -14.02 11.22
C GLY A 268 -0.29 -12.53 11.00
N GLY A 269 0.31 -11.85 11.98
CA GLY A 269 0.69 -10.44 11.90
C GLY A 269 1.80 -10.17 10.88
N PHE A 270 2.21 -8.93 10.75
CA PHE A 270 3.39 -8.58 9.95
C PHE A 270 4.62 -9.35 10.42
N ILE A 271 5.42 -9.80 9.48
CA ILE A 271 6.71 -10.46 9.79
C ILE A 271 7.68 -9.48 10.43
N SER A 272 8.66 -10.01 11.17
CA SER A 272 9.66 -9.20 11.87
C SER A 272 10.39 -8.23 10.91
N GLY A 273 10.31 -6.94 11.22
CA GLY A 273 10.93 -5.86 10.45
C GLY A 273 9.98 -5.16 9.48
N VAL A 274 8.76 -5.65 9.30
CA VAL A 274 7.70 -4.98 8.55
C VAL A 274 6.75 -4.28 9.52
N THR A 275 6.50 -3.02 9.28
CA THR A 275 5.58 -2.16 10.07
C THR A 275 4.71 -1.35 9.12
N LEU A 276 3.67 -0.71 9.66
CA LEU A 276 2.85 0.21 8.86
C LEU A 276 3.66 1.37 8.28
N ASP A 277 4.72 1.80 8.96
CA ASP A 277 5.52 2.96 8.55
C ASP A 277 6.50 2.62 7.42
N ASN A 278 6.89 1.36 7.28
CA ASN A 278 7.85 0.94 6.25
C ASN A 278 7.24 0.03 5.17
N LEU A 279 5.94 -0.24 5.21
CA LEU A 279 5.26 -1.20 4.33
C LEU A 279 5.52 -0.93 2.83
N LEU A 280 5.61 0.35 2.44
CA LEU A 280 5.86 0.80 1.06
C LEU A 280 7.35 0.88 0.68
N THR A 281 8.25 0.75 1.66
CA THR A 281 9.68 0.98 1.45
C THR A 281 10.57 -0.20 1.80
N VAL A 282 10.03 -1.15 2.58
CA VAL A 282 10.75 -2.36 2.99
C VAL A 282 10.94 -3.31 1.80
N GLU A 283 12.08 -3.98 1.75
CA GLU A 283 12.28 -5.05 0.77
C GLU A 283 11.26 -6.19 0.99
N PRO A 284 10.73 -6.77 -0.11
CA PRO A 284 9.78 -7.86 -0.02
C PRO A 284 10.32 -9.03 0.77
N GLN A 285 9.58 -9.44 1.77
CA GLN A 285 9.91 -10.58 2.62
C GLN A 285 8.65 -11.42 2.82
N GLY A 286 8.77 -12.73 2.64
CA GLY A 286 7.65 -13.67 2.79
C GLY A 286 7.83 -14.58 3.99
N ARG A 287 6.71 -14.96 4.66
CA ARG A 287 6.69 -16.02 5.66
C ARG A 287 6.84 -17.40 5.01
N ASN A 288 6.33 -17.54 3.80
CA ASN A 288 6.30 -18.79 3.03
C ASN A 288 7.09 -18.64 1.72
N PRO A 289 8.43 -18.63 1.76
CA PRO A 289 9.28 -18.38 0.60
C PRO A 289 9.01 -19.34 -0.57
N ARG A 290 8.81 -20.65 -0.29
CA ARG A 290 8.50 -21.66 -1.31
C ARG A 290 7.19 -21.33 -2.04
N LEU A 291 6.12 -21.08 -1.31
CA LEU A 291 4.83 -20.74 -1.89
C LEU A 291 4.92 -19.44 -2.72
N ALA A 292 5.61 -18.42 -2.21
CA ALA A 292 5.82 -17.16 -2.92
C ALA A 292 6.60 -17.34 -4.22
N ASP A 293 7.66 -18.19 -4.23
CA ASP A 293 8.42 -18.51 -5.43
C ASP A 293 7.56 -19.22 -6.48
N VAL A 294 6.77 -20.21 -6.06
CA VAL A 294 5.87 -20.92 -6.98
C VAL A 294 4.86 -19.96 -7.59
N LEU A 295 4.12 -19.17 -6.79
CA LEU A 295 3.14 -18.22 -7.32
C LEU A 295 3.77 -17.19 -8.28
N LYS A 296 5.02 -16.80 -8.04
CA LYS A 296 5.79 -15.97 -8.97
C LYS A 296 6.10 -16.68 -10.27
N ARG A 297 6.51 -17.96 -10.23
CA ARG A 297 6.80 -18.76 -11.42
C ARG A 297 5.56 -19.10 -12.22
N LEU A 298 4.39 -19.18 -11.57
CA LEU A 298 3.08 -19.32 -12.22
C LEU A 298 2.63 -18.00 -12.88
N GLY A 299 3.25 -16.85 -12.58
CA GLY A 299 2.86 -15.52 -13.07
C GLY A 299 1.74 -14.86 -12.26
N LEU A 300 1.30 -15.46 -11.15
CA LEU A 300 0.29 -14.91 -10.25
C LEU A 300 0.87 -13.79 -9.38
N ALA A 301 2.10 -13.94 -8.88
CA ALA A 301 2.84 -12.90 -8.19
C ALA A 301 3.87 -12.26 -9.14
N LYS A 302 3.93 -10.93 -9.22
CA LYS A 302 4.89 -10.26 -10.11
C LYS A 302 6.32 -10.29 -9.56
N ARG A 303 7.30 -10.34 -10.47
CA ARG A 303 8.74 -10.44 -10.17
C ARG A 303 9.31 -9.20 -9.45
N THR A 304 8.62 -8.07 -9.47
CA THR A 304 9.16 -6.77 -9.02
C THR A 304 9.11 -6.55 -7.51
N GLY A 305 8.48 -7.44 -6.75
CA GLY A 305 8.39 -7.31 -5.28
C GLY A 305 7.59 -6.11 -4.78
N ARG A 306 6.83 -5.44 -5.67
CA ARG A 306 6.05 -4.23 -5.37
C ARG A 306 4.55 -4.52 -5.37
N GLY A 307 4.14 -5.62 -4.72
CA GLY A 307 2.74 -6.00 -4.68
C GLY A 307 1.87 -4.97 -3.99
N VAL A 308 2.32 -4.45 -2.85
CA VAL A 308 1.60 -3.41 -2.11
C VAL A 308 1.44 -2.14 -2.95
N ASP A 309 2.42 -1.79 -3.79
CA ASP A 309 2.34 -0.63 -4.69
C ASP A 309 1.12 -0.69 -5.62
N LYS A 310 0.73 -1.89 -6.07
CA LYS A 310 -0.44 -2.07 -6.94
C LYS A 310 -1.75 -1.90 -6.17
N ILE A 311 -1.80 -2.37 -4.93
CA ILE A 311 -2.98 -2.21 -4.08
C ILE A 311 -3.23 -0.70 -3.87
N TYR A 312 -2.17 0.06 -3.57
CA TYR A 312 -2.26 1.51 -3.42
C TYR A 312 -2.61 2.19 -4.75
N SER A 313 -1.86 1.88 -5.83
CA SER A 313 -2.09 2.50 -7.14
C SER A 313 -3.49 2.25 -7.67
N GLY A 314 -4.04 1.05 -7.45
CA GLY A 314 -5.38 0.68 -7.88
C GLY A 314 -6.50 1.47 -7.18
N ALA A 315 -6.30 1.89 -5.93
CA ALA A 315 -7.23 2.78 -5.24
C ALA A 315 -7.02 4.25 -5.67
N ILE A 316 -5.76 4.71 -5.62
CA ILE A 316 -5.39 6.11 -5.84
C ILE A 316 -5.68 6.56 -7.27
N LEU A 317 -5.50 5.70 -8.26
CA LEU A 317 -5.75 6.02 -9.67
C LEU A 317 -7.14 6.62 -9.90
N TYR A 318 -8.12 6.16 -9.15
CA TYR A 318 -9.50 6.66 -9.22
C TYR A 318 -9.80 7.75 -8.18
N GLY A 319 -8.78 8.33 -7.55
CA GLY A 319 -8.93 9.36 -6.53
C GLY A 319 -9.61 8.90 -5.24
N ARG A 320 -9.55 7.58 -4.96
CA ARG A 320 -10.11 6.99 -3.73
C ARG A 320 -9.14 7.07 -2.57
N PRO A 321 -9.64 6.93 -1.33
CA PRO A 321 -8.78 6.83 -0.14
C PRO A 321 -7.74 5.73 -0.28
N TRP A 322 -6.61 5.92 0.36
CA TRP A 322 -5.52 4.95 0.38
C TRP A 322 -5.95 3.68 1.09
N PRO A 323 -5.40 2.51 0.69
CA PRO A 323 -5.60 1.26 1.41
C PRO A 323 -5.20 1.40 2.88
N ASP A 324 -6.07 0.95 3.78
CA ASP A 324 -5.85 1.04 5.22
C ASP A 324 -5.46 -0.32 5.79
N TYR A 325 -4.33 -0.35 6.51
CA TYR A 325 -3.80 -1.51 7.22
C TYR A 325 -3.81 -1.31 8.75
N SER A 326 -4.38 -0.20 9.25
CA SER A 326 -4.30 0.19 10.67
C SER A 326 -4.96 -0.80 11.62
N GLU A 327 -5.94 -1.57 11.15
CA GLU A 327 -6.59 -2.63 11.93
C GLU A 327 -5.77 -3.93 12.03
N SER A 328 -4.58 -3.99 11.42
CA SER A 328 -3.70 -5.16 11.55
C SER A 328 -3.16 -5.29 12.96
N THR A 329 -3.01 -6.53 13.42
CA THR A 329 -2.54 -6.87 14.77
C THR A 329 -1.37 -7.86 14.71
N SER A 330 -0.91 -8.34 15.87
CA SER A 330 0.02 -9.48 15.93
C SER A 330 -0.55 -10.80 15.42
N ASP A 331 -1.87 -10.89 15.31
CA ASP A 331 -2.58 -12.13 15.02
C ASP A 331 -3.11 -12.21 13.59
N TYR A 332 -3.28 -11.07 12.94
CA TYR A 332 -3.70 -11.00 11.54
C TYR A 332 -3.24 -9.70 10.87
N VAL A 333 -3.08 -9.76 9.55
CA VAL A 333 -2.95 -8.60 8.69
C VAL A 333 -4.29 -8.38 7.98
N ARG A 334 -4.77 -7.13 8.00
CA ARG A 334 -5.99 -6.70 7.33
C ARG A 334 -5.71 -5.51 6.42
N VAL A 335 -6.17 -5.59 5.18
CA VAL A 335 -6.25 -4.44 4.28
C VAL A 335 -7.70 -4.10 4.03
N SER A 336 -8.04 -2.82 4.15
CA SER A 336 -9.37 -2.26 3.89
C SER A 336 -9.29 -1.27 2.72
N LEU A 337 -10.14 -1.46 1.73
CA LEU A 337 -10.35 -0.57 0.60
C LEU A 337 -11.75 0.02 0.72
N LEU A 338 -11.85 1.33 0.94
CA LEU A 338 -13.15 1.98 1.12
C LEU A 338 -13.90 2.11 -0.21
N ARG A 339 -15.20 1.82 -0.18
CA ARG A 339 -16.11 2.05 -1.31
C ARG A 339 -16.49 3.52 -1.33
N THR A 340 -15.87 4.30 -2.20
CA THR A 340 -16.16 5.72 -2.39
C THR A 340 -16.36 6.01 -3.86
N LYS A 341 -17.08 7.08 -4.16
CA LYS A 341 -17.16 7.57 -5.54
C LYS A 341 -15.78 7.96 -6.04
N ALA A 342 -15.48 7.61 -7.27
CA ALA A 342 -14.25 8.03 -7.91
C ALA A 342 -14.20 9.56 -8.06
N ASP A 343 -13.03 10.15 -7.83
CA ASP A 343 -12.75 11.53 -8.22
C ASP A 343 -12.38 11.55 -9.71
N VAL A 344 -13.38 11.85 -10.53
CA VAL A 344 -13.26 11.86 -11.98
C VAL A 344 -12.22 12.87 -12.46
N ASP A 345 -12.13 14.01 -11.79
CA ASP A 345 -11.18 15.06 -12.15
C ASP A 345 -9.76 14.62 -11.85
N PHE A 346 -9.55 13.99 -10.71
CA PHE A 346 -8.26 13.39 -10.36
C PHE A 346 -7.85 12.29 -11.37
N TYR A 347 -8.78 11.40 -11.72
CA TYR A 347 -8.54 10.36 -12.72
C TYR A 347 -8.14 10.95 -14.08
N ARG A 348 -8.87 11.98 -14.55
CA ARG A 348 -8.54 12.70 -15.80
C ARG A 348 -7.14 13.31 -15.74
N MET A 349 -6.81 13.98 -14.65
CA MET A 349 -5.50 14.58 -14.43
C MET A 349 -4.40 13.52 -14.53
N VAL A 350 -4.51 12.44 -13.77
CA VAL A 350 -3.51 11.37 -13.77
C VAL A 350 -3.36 10.73 -15.14
N THR A 351 -4.48 10.39 -15.79
CA THR A 351 -4.48 9.77 -17.13
C THR A 351 -3.81 10.67 -18.17
N ARG A 352 -4.13 11.96 -18.15
CA ARG A 352 -3.48 12.93 -19.04
C ARG A 352 -1.97 13.01 -18.81
N LEU A 353 -1.53 13.12 -17.56
CA LEU A 353 -0.11 13.18 -17.23
C LEU A 353 0.64 11.92 -17.65
N GLN A 354 0.02 10.74 -17.51
CA GLN A 354 0.58 9.49 -17.98
C GLN A 354 0.72 9.45 -19.52
N ASN A 355 -0.28 9.97 -20.23
CA ASN A 355 -0.25 10.07 -21.69
C ASN A 355 0.81 11.06 -22.18
N GLU A 356 0.92 12.23 -21.56
CA GLU A 356 1.94 13.24 -21.87
C GLU A 356 3.37 12.71 -21.64
N LYS A 357 3.59 11.92 -20.58
CA LYS A 357 4.87 11.29 -20.27
C LYS A 357 5.17 10.03 -21.09
N GLY A 358 4.18 9.45 -21.74
CA GLY A 358 4.31 8.16 -22.42
C GLY A 358 4.55 6.98 -21.46
N GLY A 359 4.15 7.09 -20.17
CA GLY A 359 4.38 6.07 -19.17
C GLY A 359 3.58 6.26 -17.88
N LYS A 360 3.52 5.23 -17.05
CA LYS A 360 2.83 5.27 -15.75
C LYS A 360 3.56 6.16 -14.75
N LEU A 361 2.81 6.92 -13.96
CA LEU A 361 3.35 7.61 -12.79
C LEU A 361 3.82 6.60 -11.74
N SER A 362 4.90 6.92 -11.04
CA SER A 362 5.36 6.11 -9.90
C SER A 362 4.34 6.18 -8.75
N LEU A 363 4.32 5.15 -7.87
CA LEU A 363 3.45 5.19 -6.69
C LEU A 363 3.66 6.46 -5.87
N LEU A 364 4.91 6.87 -5.63
CA LEU A 364 5.18 8.06 -4.82
C LEU A 364 4.66 9.34 -5.48
N GLN A 365 4.71 9.46 -6.81
CA GLN A 365 4.07 10.57 -7.53
C GLN A 365 2.54 10.55 -7.33
N LEU A 366 1.91 9.39 -7.47
CA LEU A 366 0.47 9.24 -7.22
C LEU A 366 0.07 9.61 -5.79
N LEU A 367 0.87 9.17 -4.79
CA LEU A 367 0.65 9.51 -3.38
C LEU A 367 0.75 11.02 -3.13
N ILE A 368 1.79 11.68 -3.66
CA ILE A 368 1.97 13.13 -3.54
C ILE A 368 0.79 13.87 -4.17
N LEU A 369 0.40 13.50 -5.40
CA LEU A 369 -0.72 14.14 -6.09
C LEU A 369 -2.04 13.93 -5.36
N SER A 370 -2.30 12.72 -4.86
CA SER A 370 -3.49 12.39 -4.06
C SER A 370 -3.53 13.17 -2.75
N ALA A 371 -2.40 13.28 -2.05
CA ALA A 371 -2.29 14.07 -0.81
C ALA A 371 -2.59 15.56 -1.06
N LEU A 372 -2.03 16.13 -2.13
CA LEU A 372 -2.28 17.52 -2.53
C LEU A 372 -3.72 17.75 -3.01
N GLN A 373 -4.34 16.77 -3.67
CA GLN A 373 -5.76 16.83 -4.05
C GLN A 373 -6.67 16.91 -2.82
N CYS A 374 -6.38 16.10 -1.79
CA CYS A 374 -7.16 16.06 -0.56
C CYS A 374 -6.91 17.26 0.35
N SER A 375 -5.64 17.58 0.63
CA SER A 375 -5.24 18.61 1.61
C SER A 375 -4.99 19.98 0.98
N ARG A 376 -4.98 20.04 -0.34
CA ARG A 376 -4.78 21.23 -1.19
C ARG A 376 -3.41 21.90 -1.05
N ARG A 377 -2.81 21.93 0.14
CA ARG A 377 -1.54 22.60 0.42
C ARG A 377 -0.81 21.85 1.51
N LEU A 378 0.42 21.42 1.25
CA LEU A 378 1.24 20.63 2.16
C LEU A 378 2.71 21.07 2.10
N SER A 379 3.40 21.03 3.24
CA SER A 379 4.85 21.18 3.30
C SER A 379 5.54 19.87 2.90
N GLY A 380 6.86 19.95 2.62
CA GLY A 380 7.65 18.75 2.35
C GLY A 380 7.65 17.76 3.52
N GLU A 381 7.69 18.24 4.75
CA GLU A 381 7.62 17.41 5.96
C GLU A 381 6.28 16.66 6.06
N GLN A 382 5.16 17.35 5.82
CA GLN A 382 3.83 16.76 5.82
C GLN A 382 3.68 15.70 4.71
N LEU A 383 4.27 15.95 3.54
CA LEU A 383 4.30 14.96 2.45
C LEU A 383 5.13 13.73 2.83
N CYS A 384 6.26 13.90 3.50
CA CYS A 384 7.06 12.78 4.01
C CYS A 384 6.28 11.97 5.07
N GLU A 385 5.63 12.65 6.02
CA GLU A 385 4.82 12.02 7.06
C GLU A 385 3.66 11.21 6.47
N GLN A 386 2.89 11.82 5.55
CA GLN A 386 1.75 11.14 4.95
C GLN A 386 2.18 9.97 4.05
N THR A 387 3.17 10.16 3.19
CA THR A 387 3.59 9.14 2.24
C THR A 387 4.45 8.05 2.87
N ARG A 388 5.06 8.31 4.03
CA ARG A 388 6.00 7.42 4.73
C ARG A 388 7.22 7.02 3.90
N PHE A 389 7.60 7.87 2.93
CA PHE A 389 8.81 7.69 2.15
C PHE A 389 9.95 8.56 2.71
N PRO A 390 11.22 8.13 2.52
CA PRO A 390 12.38 8.92 2.92
C PRO A 390 12.39 10.31 2.28
N GLU A 391 12.76 11.32 3.04
CA GLU A 391 12.76 12.73 2.64
C GLU A 391 13.46 12.98 1.31
N ALA A 392 14.62 12.35 1.08
CA ALA A 392 15.37 12.50 -0.15
C ALA A 392 14.57 12.04 -1.40
N LYS A 393 13.81 10.92 -1.28
CA LYS A 393 12.96 10.43 -2.36
C LYS A 393 11.76 11.35 -2.60
N VAL A 394 11.13 11.83 -1.52
CA VAL A 394 9.99 12.76 -1.62
C VAL A 394 10.43 14.06 -2.28
N LYS A 395 11.54 14.67 -1.84
CA LYS A 395 12.10 15.88 -2.46
C LYS A 395 12.38 15.71 -3.96
N GLN A 396 13.02 14.60 -4.33
CA GLN A 396 13.29 14.29 -5.74
C GLN A 396 12.00 14.22 -6.57
N GLN A 397 10.96 13.55 -6.07
CA GLN A 397 9.70 13.44 -6.81
C GLN A 397 8.93 14.77 -6.86
N ILE A 398 9.03 15.59 -5.82
CA ILE A 398 8.48 16.95 -5.83
C ILE A 398 9.15 17.78 -6.93
N GLU A 399 10.48 17.80 -7.02
CA GLU A 399 11.19 18.56 -8.08
C GLU A 399 10.81 18.04 -9.47
N ASN A 400 10.74 16.72 -9.68
CA ASN A 400 10.28 16.14 -10.94
C ASN A 400 8.85 16.61 -11.31
N LEU A 401 7.93 16.65 -10.33
CA LEU A 401 6.56 17.10 -10.58
C LEU A 401 6.47 18.62 -10.79
N ILE A 402 7.40 19.42 -10.24
CA ILE A 402 7.51 20.85 -10.52
C ILE A 402 8.03 21.06 -11.95
N GLU A 403 9.07 20.35 -12.36
CA GLU A 403 9.61 20.40 -13.74
C GLU A 403 8.57 19.99 -14.77
N ASP A 404 7.72 18.99 -14.46
CA ASP A 404 6.59 18.59 -15.29
C ASP A 404 5.45 19.62 -15.29
N GLY A 405 5.52 20.67 -14.49
CA GLY A 405 4.49 21.70 -14.34
C GLY A 405 3.20 21.22 -13.69
N VAL A 406 3.27 20.15 -12.88
CA VAL A 406 2.10 19.52 -12.22
C VAL A 406 1.87 20.10 -10.83
N ILE A 407 2.94 20.45 -10.12
CA ILE A 407 2.90 21.10 -8.81
C ILE A 407 3.65 22.43 -8.85
N GLU A 408 3.26 23.33 -7.97
CA GLU A 408 3.88 24.63 -7.77
C GLU A 408 4.34 24.77 -6.33
N ARG A 409 5.48 25.48 -6.18
CA ARG A 409 5.99 25.87 -4.87
C ARG A 409 5.38 27.21 -4.47
N VAL A 410 4.81 27.26 -3.28
CA VAL A 410 4.22 28.48 -2.68
C VAL A 410 4.79 28.71 -1.28
N GLY A 411 4.57 29.90 -0.72
CA GLY A 411 5.10 30.24 0.59
C GLY A 411 6.45 30.93 0.53
N THR A 412 7.18 30.95 1.65
CA THR A 412 8.50 31.59 1.75
C THR A 412 9.63 30.59 1.46
N ALA A 413 10.80 31.10 1.06
CA ALA A 413 11.97 30.28 0.79
C ALA A 413 12.35 29.35 1.98
N ASN A 414 12.14 29.81 3.22
CA ASN A 414 12.46 29.06 4.42
C ASN A 414 11.36 28.05 4.84
N ARG A 415 10.15 28.18 4.28
CA ARG A 415 9.01 27.27 4.54
C ARG A 415 8.23 27.07 3.26
N PRO A 416 8.80 26.29 2.32
CA PRO A 416 8.12 26.00 1.07
C PRO A 416 6.95 25.05 1.34
N GLU A 417 5.83 25.34 0.70
CA GLU A 417 4.66 24.48 0.63
C GLU A 417 4.36 24.22 -0.84
N PHE A 418 3.62 23.16 -1.10
CA PHE A 418 3.33 22.66 -2.44
C PHE A 418 1.83 22.59 -2.66
N ILE A 419 1.42 22.92 -3.87
CA ILE A 419 0.03 22.86 -4.34
C ILE A 419 0.02 22.22 -5.74
N LEU A 420 -1.12 21.71 -6.17
CA LEU A 420 -1.31 21.35 -7.57
C LEU A 420 -1.22 22.61 -8.42
N SER A 421 -0.55 22.50 -9.57
CA SER A 421 -0.30 23.64 -10.42
C SER A 421 -1.60 24.20 -11.01
N ARG A 422 -1.55 25.46 -11.33
CA ARG A 422 -2.59 26.16 -12.03
C ARG A 422 -2.97 25.50 -13.35
N ARG A 423 -2.01 24.99 -14.12
CA ARG A 423 -2.24 24.26 -15.37
C ARG A 423 -3.20 23.09 -15.19
N VAL A 424 -3.12 22.35 -14.07
CA VAL A 424 -4.03 21.26 -13.72
C VAL A 424 -5.46 21.79 -13.57
N TYR A 425 -5.65 22.89 -12.82
CA TYR A 425 -6.98 23.45 -12.55
C TYR A 425 -7.61 24.12 -13.78
N ILE A 426 -6.83 24.79 -14.62
CA ILE A 426 -7.34 25.41 -15.85
C ILE A 426 -7.88 24.34 -16.81
N THR A 427 -7.10 23.31 -17.05
CA THR A 427 -7.47 22.24 -17.98
C THR A 427 -8.72 21.46 -17.52
N GLU A 428 -9.00 21.47 -16.22
CA GLU A 428 -10.18 20.83 -15.63
C GLU A 428 -11.35 21.80 -15.43
N GLY A 429 -11.24 23.07 -15.83
CA GLY A 429 -12.26 24.08 -15.62
C GLY A 429 -12.49 24.47 -14.15
N ARG A 430 -11.53 24.17 -13.25
CA ARG A 430 -11.63 24.34 -11.79
C ARG A 430 -10.73 25.43 -11.24
N ILE A 431 -10.39 26.41 -12.04
CA ILE A 431 -9.46 27.49 -11.66
C ILE A 431 -9.87 28.26 -10.39
N HIS A 432 -11.17 28.32 -10.09
CA HIS A 432 -11.66 28.90 -8.84
C HIS A 432 -11.22 28.14 -7.58
N ALA A 433 -10.95 26.83 -7.69
CA ALA A 433 -10.41 26.04 -6.60
C ALA A 433 -8.94 26.38 -6.35
N TYR A 434 -8.19 26.64 -7.42
CA TYR A 434 -6.82 27.14 -7.34
C TYR A 434 -6.74 28.52 -6.70
N ALA A 435 -7.60 29.45 -7.10
CA ALA A 435 -7.65 30.83 -6.58
C ALA A 435 -7.84 30.91 -5.05
N ARG A 436 -8.38 29.86 -4.41
CA ARG A 436 -8.51 29.78 -2.95
C ARG A 436 -7.23 29.35 -2.23
N GLN A 437 -6.26 28.79 -2.95
CA GLN A 437 -5.04 28.24 -2.38
C GLN A 437 -3.88 29.22 -2.37
N ILE A 438 -3.95 30.26 -3.19
CA ILE A 438 -2.92 31.28 -3.32
C ILE A 438 -3.23 32.52 -2.49
N PRO A 439 -2.20 33.29 -2.04
CA PRO A 439 -2.38 34.58 -1.42
C PRO A 439 -3.14 35.56 -2.33
N LYS A 440 -3.87 36.48 -1.73
CA LYS A 440 -4.66 37.48 -2.49
C LYS A 440 -3.83 38.30 -3.49
N THR A 441 -2.55 38.41 -3.29
CA THR A 441 -1.60 39.11 -4.16
C THR A 441 -1.44 38.46 -5.54
N ASP A 442 -1.70 37.15 -5.67
CA ASP A 442 -1.45 36.41 -6.91
C ASP A 442 -2.70 36.25 -7.79
N LEU A 443 -3.86 36.80 -7.37
CA LEU A 443 -5.09 36.80 -8.18
C LEU A 443 -4.94 37.55 -9.50
N SER A 444 -4.02 38.53 -9.54
CA SER A 444 -3.72 39.26 -10.77
C SER A 444 -3.06 38.38 -11.83
N ALA A 445 -2.19 37.50 -11.43
CA ALA A 445 -1.54 36.54 -12.33
C ALA A 445 -2.57 35.58 -12.97
N LEU A 446 -3.55 35.13 -12.19
CA LEU A 446 -4.64 34.28 -12.70
C LEU A 446 -5.48 34.99 -13.77
N VAL A 447 -5.75 36.28 -13.58
CA VAL A 447 -6.49 37.07 -14.56
C VAL A 447 -5.65 37.27 -15.82
N VAL A 448 -4.35 37.53 -15.70
CA VAL A 448 -3.43 37.69 -16.84
C VAL A 448 -3.48 36.48 -17.76
N ASP A 449 -3.38 35.29 -17.18
CA ASP A 449 -3.32 34.07 -17.98
C ASP A 449 -4.68 33.69 -18.57
N PHE A 450 -5.76 33.97 -17.84
CA PHE A 450 -7.11 33.79 -18.38
C PHE A 450 -7.37 34.71 -19.59
N VAL A 451 -6.85 35.94 -19.50
CA VAL A 451 -6.89 36.87 -20.64
C VAL A 451 -5.97 36.40 -21.77
N HIS A 452 -4.79 35.87 -21.43
CA HIS A 452 -3.85 35.33 -22.42
C HIS A 452 -4.46 34.17 -23.20
N GLU A 453 -5.17 33.28 -22.52
CA GLU A 453 -5.78 32.07 -23.12
C GLU A 453 -7.03 32.41 -23.97
N LYS A 454 -7.89 33.32 -23.48
CA LYS A 454 -9.13 33.70 -24.16
C LYS A 454 -8.99 34.86 -25.14
N GLY A 455 -7.87 35.58 -25.09
CA GLY A 455 -7.65 36.81 -25.85
C GLY A 455 -8.32 38.04 -25.20
N GLU A 456 -9.57 37.94 -24.80
CA GLU A 456 -10.33 38.99 -24.10
C GLU A 456 -11.30 38.40 -23.09
N VAL A 457 -11.55 39.10 -21.96
CA VAL A 457 -12.48 38.66 -20.91
C VAL A 457 -13.38 39.77 -20.42
N SER A 458 -14.58 39.44 -19.98
CA SER A 458 -15.52 40.36 -19.31
C SER A 458 -15.33 40.32 -17.79
N ARG A 459 -15.88 41.35 -17.09
CA ARG A 459 -15.92 41.34 -15.62
C ARG A 459 -16.70 40.15 -15.07
N ALA A 460 -17.79 39.72 -15.74
CA ALA A 460 -18.61 38.60 -15.31
C ALA A 460 -17.79 37.29 -15.37
N GLU A 461 -17.06 37.03 -16.47
CA GLU A 461 -16.19 35.86 -16.61
C GLU A 461 -15.07 35.82 -15.57
N VAL A 462 -14.45 36.99 -15.24
CA VAL A 462 -13.45 37.05 -14.19
C VAL A 462 -14.07 36.88 -12.79
N SER A 463 -15.29 37.38 -12.56
CA SER A 463 -16.05 37.18 -11.32
C SER A 463 -16.41 35.71 -11.11
N GLU A 464 -16.81 35.04 -12.16
CA GLU A 464 -17.11 33.62 -12.17
C GLU A 464 -15.83 32.78 -11.98
N LEU A 465 -14.76 33.09 -12.73
CA LEU A 465 -13.45 32.45 -12.61
C LEU A 465 -12.93 32.48 -11.17
N LEU A 466 -12.93 33.63 -10.53
CA LEU A 466 -12.38 33.83 -9.20
C LEU A 466 -13.42 33.62 -8.07
N ARG A 467 -14.69 33.43 -8.43
CA ARG A 467 -15.83 33.43 -7.50
C ARG A 467 -15.77 34.60 -6.52
N LEU A 468 -15.41 35.78 -7.01
CA LEU A 468 -15.41 37.02 -6.25
C LEU A 468 -16.71 37.78 -6.50
N PRO A 469 -17.22 38.49 -5.46
CA PRO A 469 -18.34 39.42 -5.65
C PRO A 469 -18.01 40.45 -6.74
N PRO A 470 -18.97 40.88 -7.57
CA PRO A 470 -18.75 41.81 -8.68
C PRO A 470 -18.00 43.10 -8.32
N GLN A 471 -18.20 43.60 -7.10
CA GLN A 471 -17.48 44.79 -6.60
C GLN A 471 -15.98 44.51 -6.37
N ARG A 472 -15.65 43.37 -5.78
CA ARG A 472 -14.24 42.96 -5.55
C ARG A 472 -13.52 42.70 -6.87
N THR A 473 -14.20 42.05 -7.81
CA THR A 473 -13.67 41.79 -9.17
C THR A 473 -13.41 43.12 -9.88
N TYR A 474 -14.32 44.09 -9.78
CA TYR A 474 -14.13 45.43 -10.35
C TYR A 474 -12.87 46.12 -9.77
N LEU A 475 -12.70 46.10 -8.45
CA LEU A 475 -11.52 46.67 -7.80
C LEU A 475 -10.22 46.02 -8.21
N LEU A 476 -10.22 44.69 -8.37
CA LEU A 476 -9.05 43.95 -8.86
C LEU A 476 -8.70 44.37 -10.28
N LEU A 477 -9.67 44.29 -11.21
CA LEU A 477 -9.47 44.68 -12.60
C LEU A 477 -9.05 46.15 -12.75
N LYS A 478 -9.59 47.04 -11.93
CA LYS A 478 -9.21 48.47 -11.89
C LYS A 478 -7.73 48.63 -11.49
N LYS A 479 -7.29 47.94 -10.41
CA LYS A 479 -5.86 47.90 -10.01
C LYS A 479 -4.95 47.38 -11.10
N MET A 480 -5.38 46.34 -11.82
CA MET A 480 -4.58 45.75 -12.92
C MET A 480 -4.46 46.73 -14.12
N ILE A 481 -5.49 47.50 -14.38
CA ILE A 481 -5.43 48.58 -15.39
C ILE A 481 -4.51 49.71 -14.94
N GLU A 482 -4.64 50.17 -13.67
CA GLU A 482 -3.74 51.17 -13.10
C GLU A 482 -2.28 50.74 -13.05
N ALA A 483 -2.03 49.46 -12.90
CA ALA A 483 -0.69 48.83 -12.96
C ALA A 483 -0.18 48.60 -14.40
N GLY A 484 -0.93 48.97 -15.44
CA GLY A 484 -0.55 48.78 -16.83
C GLY A 484 -0.55 47.32 -17.32
N ILE A 485 -1.12 46.40 -16.56
CA ILE A 485 -1.19 44.97 -16.87
C ILE A 485 -2.30 44.66 -17.88
N LEU A 486 -3.46 45.27 -17.68
CA LEU A 486 -4.64 45.11 -18.53
C LEU A 486 -5.03 46.44 -19.20
N GLN A 487 -5.66 46.34 -20.36
CA GLN A 487 -6.32 47.42 -21.04
C GLN A 487 -7.81 47.13 -21.18
N ALA A 488 -8.66 48.09 -20.85
CA ALA A 488 -10.08 47.99 -21.08
C ALA A 488 -10.46 48.44 -22.49
N ILE A 489 -11.25 47.62 -23.18
CA ILE A 489 -11.76 47.91 -24.53
C ILE A 489 -13.30 47.88 -24.51
N GLY A 490 -13.92 48.67 -25.42
CA GLY A 490 -15.41 48.74 -25.51
C GLY A 490 -16.05 49.74 -24.51
N GLY A 491 -17.36 50.00 -24.68
CA GLY A 491 -18.13 50.89 -23.86
C GLY A 491 -18.61 50.26 -22.54
N ASN A 492 -19.21 51.08 -21.63
CA ASN A 492 -19.60 50.65 -20.27
C ASN A 492 -20.49 49.39 -20.18
N ARG A 493 -21.33 49.11 -21.17
CA ARG A 493 -22.20 47.90 -21.19
C ARG A 493 -21.49 46.67 -21.76
N ASN A 494 -20.48 46.83 -22.65
CA ASN A 494 -19.76 45.75 -23.31
C ASN A 494 -18.25 45.85 -23.05
N ARG A 495 -17.86 46.27 -21.84
CA ARG A 495 -16.44 46.41 -21.49
C ARG A 495 -15.77 45.04 -21.41
N ARG A 496 -14.68 44.88 -22.20
CA ARG A 496 -13.80 43.75 -22.20
C ARG A 496 -12.40 44.17 -21.70
N TYR A 497 -11.65 43.23 -21.25
CA TYR A 497 -10.28 43.39 -20.73
C TYR A 497 -9.34 42.55 -21.56
N VAL A 498 -8.24 43.13 -22.02
CA VAL A 498 -7.17 42.49 -22.80
C VAL A 498 -5.85 42.76 -22.13
N LEU A 499 -4.80 41.97 -22.43
CA LEU A 499 -3.45 42.25 -21.96
C LEU A 499 -2.94 43.53 -22.60
N SER A 500 -2.24 44.37 -21.82
CA SER A 500 -1.58 45.53 -22.38
C SER A 500 -0.45 45.16 -23.34
N ALA A 501 -0.04 46.05 -24.23
CA ALA A 501 1.05 45.81 -25.19
C ALA A 501 2.35 45.42 -24.50
N GLU A 502 2.64 45.97 -23.33
CA GLU A 502 3.84 45.68 -22.53
C GLU A 502 3.82 44.32 -21.88
N THR A 503 2.63 43.78 -21.61
CA THR A 503 2.46 42.45 -20.98
C THR A 503 2.37 41.29 -22.01
N ARG A 504 2.09 41.61 -23.29
CA ARG A 504 2.07 40.64 -24.40
C ARG A 504 3.46 40.19 -24.84
N THR A 505 4.49 40.98 -24.53
CA THR A 505 5.88 40.79 -25.01
C THR A 505 6.79 40.11 -23.98
N LYS A 506 6.31 39.88 -22.80
CA LYS A 506 6.96 39.06 -21.74
C LYS A 506 6.30 37.69 -21.62
#